data_39e02a6dcfa808c66dd228fcb50cd06a
#
_entry.id   39e02a6dcfa808c66dd228fcb50cd06a
#
_cell.length_a   1.000
_cell.length_b   1.000
_cell.length_c   1.000
_cell.angle_alpha   90.00
_cell.angle_beta   90.00
_cell.angle_gamma   90.00
#
_symmetry.space_group_name_H-M   'P 1'
#
loop_
_entity.id
_entity.type
_entity.pdbx_description
1 polymer ?
#
loop_
_entity_poly.entity_id
_entity_poly.type
_entity_poly.pdbx_seq_one_letter_code
_entity_poly.pdbx_strand_id
1 'polypeptide(L)'
;SALKININGHLGYNGLLNKVSQNGIDSTYYVSNLFWGGGIQNTNKYGLFYIGEFAFLRNQDAYNHSNHSILFYYLPISKWKIDGKIESKKQMPSYIENRFYSNHYKWKNQFGLVNYKSFDLTSSIIDSILVIKYSLTNLKNHIYFDYSASPKQFSAAININRLTLYTNIQVKKFHITNYFIYSSITNNDIYRFPKIILGSRVCYTQYFKNNKIAVSPQISLNYLSSFQSYSYEPASGSFYLKDGYKKSGNYPFFDFSFEVKMSNAVIEIGCNHINKGLSGRNYFLTTSYPTPERSIYLKVIWSLVN
;
A
#
# COMPACT_ATOMS: atom_id res chain seq x y z
N SER A 1 33.17 6.42 20.88
CA SER A 1 31.70 6.42 21.07
C SER A 1 31.22 4.99 21.26
N ALA A 2 30.60 4.73 22.42
CA ALA A 2 30.12 3.41 22.77
C ALA A 2 29.08 2.92 21.72
N LEU A 3 29.25 1.69 21.25
CA LEU A 3 28.29 0.98 20.45
C LEU A 3 27.02 0.81 21.29
N LYS A 4 25.91 1.44 20.87
CA LYS A 4 24.59 1.18 21.49
C LYS A 4 23.91 0.07 20.70
N ILE A 5 23.84 -1.12 21.30
CA ILE A 5 23.11 -2.26 20.75
C ILE A 5 21.80 -2.37 21.53
N ASN A 6 20.70 -2.33 20.84
CA ASN A 6 19.38 -2.61 21.39
C ASN A 6 18.95 -3.99 20.91
N ILE A 7 18.51 -4.83 21.83
CA ILE A 7 17.95 -6.15 21.52
C ILE A 7 16.50 -6.11 21.98
N ASN A 8 15.59 -6.51 21.12
CA ASN A 8 14.18 -6.64 21.44
C ASN A 8 13.69 -8.06 21.15
N GLY A 9 12.66 -8.48 21.88
CA GLY A 9 11.99 -9.75 21.68
C GLY A 9 10.50 -9.57 21.94
N HIS A 10 9.68 -10.33 21.22
CA HIS A 10 8.24 -10.33 21.44
C HIS A 10 7.67 -11.74 21.30
N LEU A 11 6.62 -12.00 22.05
CA LEU A 11 5.84 -13.22 22.01
C LEU A 11 4.37 -12.82 21.91
N GLY A 12 3.61 -13.47 21.05
CA GLY A 12 2.21 -13.21 20.93
C GLY A 12 1.40 -14.45 20.58
N TYR A 13 0.12 -14.40 20.91
CA TYR A 13 -0.85 -15.43 20.60
C TYR A 13 -2.06 -14.79 19.93
N ASN A 14 -2.57 -15.45 18.89
CA ASN A 14 -3.74 -15.01 18.17
C ASN A 14 -4.64 -16.23 17.91
N GLY A 15 -5.92 -16.12 18.24
CA GLY A 15 -6.92 -17.16 18.02
C GLY A 15 -8.06 -16.62 17.17
N LEU A 16 -8.47 -17.41 16.18
CA LEU A 16 -9.64 -17.12 15.33
C LEU A 16 -10.63 -18.26 15.47
N LEU A 17 -11.87 -17.92 15.82
CA LEU A 17 -12.99 -18.84 15.87
C LEU A 17 -13.96 -18.55 14.73
N ASN A 18 -14.09 -19.47 13.80
CA ASN A 18 -15.06 -19.38 12.71
C ASN A 18 -16.19 -20.39 12.97
N LYS A 19 -17.42 -19.92 12.93
CA LYS A 19 -18.63 -20.75 12.95
C LYS A 19 -19.26 -20.71 11.57
N VAL A 20 -19.47 -21.87 10.98
CA VAL A 20 -20.18 -22.02 9.70
C VAL A 20 -21.40 -22.89 9.97
N SER A 21 -22.59 -22.31 9.78
CA SER A 21 -23.85 -23.04 9.80
C SER A 21 -24.33 -23.23 8.37
N GLN A 22 -24.52 -24.48 7.96
CA GLN A 22 -25.05 -24.81 6.64
C GLN A 22 -25.95 -26.01 6.70
N ASN A 23 -27.22 -25.88 6.25
CA ASN A 23 -28.22 -26.94 6.22
C ASN A 23 -28.42 -27.62 7.58
N GLY A 24 -28.42 -26.86 8.67
CA GLY A 24 -28.59 -27.38 10.03
C GLY A 24 -27.34 -28.09 10.60
N ILE A 25 -26.24 -28.06 9.90
CA ILE A 25 -24.93 -28.56 10.38
C ILE A 25 -24.07 -27.39 10.77
N ASP A 26 -23.82 -27.22 12.06
CA ASP A 26 -22.90 -26.22 12.59
C ASP A 26 -21.50 -26.81 12.66
N SER A 27 -20.58 -26.24 11.92
CA SER A 27 -19.17 -26.56 12.05
C SER A 27 -18.42 -25.38 12.67
N THR A 28 -17.73 -25.64 13.75
CA THR A 28 -16.85 -24.67 14.41
C THR A 28 -15.41 -24.98 14.04
N TYR A 29 -14.72 -23.99 13.51
CA TYR A 29 -13.32 -24.11 13.16
C TYR A 29 -12.50 -23.13 13.98
N TYR A 30 -11.54 -23.65 14.73
CA TYR A 30 -10.64 -22.87 15.56
C TYR A 30 -9.24 -22.88 14.97
N VAL A 31 -8.67 -21.70 14.76
CA VAL A 31 -7.27 -21.51 14.34
C VAL A 31 -6.53 -20.77 15.42
N SER A 32 -5.49 -21.36 15.94
CA SER A 32 -4.60 -20.71 16.90
C SER A 32 -3.21 -20.51 16.31
N ASN A 33 -2.65 -19.34 16.48
CA ASN A 33 -1.31 -18.99 16.05
C ASN A 33 -0.49 -18.53 17.26
N LEU A 34 0.65 -19.18 17.48
CA LEU A 34 1.67 -18.70 18.38
C LEU A 34 2.78 -18.08 17.55
N PHE A 35 3.15 -16.85 17.85
CA PHE A 35 4.26 -16.20 17.18
C PHE A 35 5.27 -15.65 18.20
N TRP A 36 6.53 -15.70 17.85
CA TRP A 36 7.62 -15.09 18.60
C TRP A 36 8.60 -14.47 17.61
N GLY A 37 9.24 -13.43 18.04
CA GLY A 37 10.19 -12.70 17.21
C GLY A 37 11.17 -11.91 18.03
N GLY A 38 12.19 -11.42 17.38
CA GLY A 38 13.18 -10.57 17.98
C GLY A 38 14.01 -9.83 16.95
N GLY A 39 14.69 -8.80 17.39
CA GLY A 39 15.54 -7.99 16.53
C GLY A 39 16.74 -7.43 17.26
N ILE A 40 17.79 -7.13 16.53
CA ILE A 40 19.00 -6.48 17.01
C ILE A 40 19.16 -5.18 16.24
N GLN A 41 19.23 -4.08 16.94
CA GLN A 41 19.43 -2.75 16.39
C GLN A 41 20.73 -2.15 16.93
N ASN A 42 21.53 -1.61 16.02
CA ASN A 42 22.71 -0.82 16.36
C ASN A 42 22.60 0.56 15.71
N THR A 43 22.81 1.58 16.50
CA THR A 43 22.84 2.98 16.00
C THR A 43 24.22 3.55 16.30
N ASN A 44 24.93 3.98 15.28
CA ASN A 44 26.22 4.64 15.40
C ASN A 44 26.25 5.95 14.58
N LYS A 45 27.35 6.72 14.67
CA LYS A 45 27.50 7.99 13.93
C LYS A 45 27.50 7.82 12.41
N TYR A 46 27.66 6.62 11.90
CA TYR A 46 27.70 6.30 10.47
C TYR A 46 26.37 5.78 9.94
N GLY A 47 25.40 5.51 10.83
CA GLY A 47 24.09 5.06 10.42
C GLY A 47 23.43 4.07 11.38
N LEU A 48 22.28 3.60 10.98
CA LEU A 48 21.47 2.59 11.64
C LEU A 48 21.73 1.24 10.96
N PHE A 49 22.08 0.24 11.74
CA PHE A 49 22.08 -1.15 11.29
C PHE A 49 21.03 -1.93 12.10
N TYR A 50 20.09 -2.52 11.39
CA TYR A 50 19.02 -3.30 11.99
C TYR A 50 19.01 -4.70 11.36
N ILE A 51 19.21 -5.71 12.16
CA ILE A 51 18.98 -7.11 11.78
C ILE A 51 17.64 -7.52 12.35
N GLY A 52 16.74 -7.64 11.53
CA GLY A 52 15.37 -7.87 11.47
C GLY A 52 14.60 -8.67 12.49
N GLU A 53 13.31 -8.66 12.30
CA GLU A 53 12.37 -9.50 13.03
C GLU A 53 12.37 -10.91 12.47
N PHE A 54 12.54 -11.89 13.35
CA PHE A 54 12.25 -13.28 13.08
C PHE A 54 10.92 -13.57 13.75
N ALA A 55 9.88 -13.84 12.98
CA ALA A 55 8.62 -14.30 13.53
C ALA A 55 8.35 -15.73 13.06
N PHE A 56 8.16 -16.63 13.99
CA PHE A 56 7.75 -18.00 13.73
C PHE A 56 6.29 -18.16 14.13
N LEU A 57 5.47 -18.67 13.23
CA LEU A 57 4.08 -18.99 13.48
C LEU A 57 3.93 -20.52 13.55
N ARG A 58 3.33 -21.00 14.61
CA ARG A 58 2.86 -22.38 14.71
C ARG A 58 1.36 -22.38 14.63
N ASN A 59 0.82 -23.05 13.62
CA ASN A 59 -0.60 -23.34 13.47
C ASN A 59 -0.84 -24.82 13.65
N GLN A 60 -2.05 -25.23 14.09
CA GLN A 60 -2.46 -26.63 14.24
C GLN A 60 -2.36 -27.43 12.94
N ASP A 61 -2.55 -26.81 11.78
CA ASP A 61 -2.61 -27.48 10.46
C ASP A 61 -1.40 -27.28 9.57
N ALA A 62 -0.44 -26.40 9.91
CA ALA A 62 0.73 -26.17 9.08
C ALA A 62 1.90 -25.54 9.86
N TYR A 63 3.05 -26.14 9.68
CA TYR A 63 4.32 -25.60 10.16
C TYR A 63 4.85 -24.54 9.22
N ASN A 64 5.46 -23.51 9.78
CA ASN A 64 6.38 -22.60 9.14
C ASN A 64 5.81 -21.33 8.55
N HIS A 65 5.87 -20.33 9.39
CA HIS A 65 5.90 -18.96 8.94
C HIS A 65 7.18 -18.31 9.45
N SER A 66 8.05 -17.87 8.57
CA SER A 66 9.23 -17.11 8.95
C SER A 66 9.23 -15.77 8.22
N ASN A 67 9.31 -14.69 8.97
CA ASN A 67 9.63 -13.37 8.46
C ASN A 67 11.07 -13.05 8.80
N HIS A 68 11.86 -12.73 7.80
CA HIS A 68 13.20 -12.20 7.98
C HIS A 68 13.25 -10.84 7.29
N SER A 69 13.42 -9.78 8.04
CA SER A 69 13.70 -8.46 7.49
C SER A 69 15.10 -8.07 7.93
N ILE A 70 15.94 -7.76 6.99
CA ILE A 70 17.22 -7.15 7.25
C ILE A 70 17.15 -5.75 6.68
N LEU A 71 17.07 -4.78 7.56
CA LEU A 71 17.28 -3.39 7.20
C LEU A 71 18.75 -3.12 7.44
N PHE A 72 19.46 -2.77 6.42
CA PHE A 72 20.80 -2.31 6.59
C PHE A 72 21.00 -1.01 5.85
N TYR A 73 21.58 -0.12 6.56
CA TYR A 73 22.45 0.91 6.16
C TYR A 73 21.89 2.26 5.76
N TYR A 74 22.30 3.20 6.52
CA TYR A 74 22.19 4.63 6.32
C TYR A 74 23.59 5.19 6.23
N LEU A 75 23.97 5.74 5.06
CA LEU A 75 25.16 6.56 4.90
C LEU A 75 24.76 8.02 4.85
N PRO A 76 24.98 8.81 5.91
CA PRO A 76 24.91 10.25 5.78
C PRO A 76 26.17 10.74 5.08
N ILE A 77 26.13 10.88 3.76
CA ILE A 77 27.19 11.57 3.01
C ILE A 77 26.70 12.98 2.78
N SER A 78 27.04 13.90 3.68
CA SER A 78 26.58 15.29 3.61
C SER A 78 25.04 15.39 3.59
N LYS A 79 24.44 15.83 2.49
CA LYS A 79 22.99 15.95 2.29
C LYS A 79 22.34 14.71 1.65
N TRP A 80 23.08 13.61 1.52
CA TRP A 80 22.60 12.37 0.93
C TRP A 80 22.40 11.31 2.01
N LYS A 81 21.29 10.58 1.90
CA LYS A 81 20.96 9.44 2.73
C LYS A 81 20.66 8.28 1.81
N ILE A 82 21.32 7.16 2.03
CA ILE A 82 21.09 5.93 1.26
C ILE A 82 20.73 4.83 2.25
N ASP A 83 19.62 4.17 2.05
CA ASP A 83 19.21 3.02 2.83
C ASP A 83 18.86 1.85 1.91
N GLY A 84 19.15 0.65 2.38
CA GLY A 84 18.80 -0.59 1.72
C GLY A 84 18.03 -1.50 2.66
N LYS A 85 17.04 -2.22 2.11
CA LYS A 85 16.25 -3.23 2.83
C LYS A 85 16.20 -4.51 2.03
N ILE A 86 16.51 -5.63 2.69
CA ILE A 86 16.24 -6.98 2.17
C ILE A 86 15.18 -7.61 3.05
N GLU A 87 14.16 -8.16 2.44
CA GLU A 87 13.07 -8.84 3.15
C GLU A 87 12.83 -10.20 2.52
N SER A 88 12.65 -11.22 3.37
CA SER A 88 12.22 -12.55 2.96
C SER A 88 11.07 -12.98 3.87
N LYS A 89 9.92 -13.25 3.28
CA LYS A 89 8.71 -13.60 4.01
C LYS A 89 8.08 -14.85 3.39
N LYS A 90 7.68 -15.79 4.26
CA LYS A 90 6.81 -16.90 3.91
C LYS A 90 5.49 -16.71 4.64
N GLN A 91 4.40 -16.65 3.93
CA GLN A 91 3.08 -16.35 4.47
C GLN A 91 2.10 -17.49 4.19
N MET A 92 1.37 -17.88 5.21
CA MET A 92 0.26 -18.81 5.04
C MET A 92 -0.88 -18.15 4.26
N PRO A 93 -1.57 -18.93 3.43
CA PRO A 93 -2.83 -18.49 2.83
C PRO A 93 -3.83 -18.07 3.92
N SER A 94 -4.67 -17.09 3.60
CA SER A 94 -5.75 -16.70 4.49
C SER A 94 -6.78 -17.83 4.62
N TYR A 95 -7.60 -17.78 5.68
CA TYR A 95 -8.69 -18.75 5.84
C TYR A 95 -9.63 -18.75 4.65
N ILE A 96 -10.01 -17.57 4.15
CA ILE A 96 -10.93 -17.41 3.01
C ILE A 96 -10.36 -18.03 1.74
N GLU A 97 -9.05 -17.93 1.49
CA GLU A 97 -8.41 -18.56 0.35
C GLU A 97 -8.43 -20.09 0.43
N ASN A 98 -8.29 -20.65 1.63
CA ASN A 98 -8.30 -22.09 1.83
C ASN A 98 -9.71 -22.67 1.96
N ARG A 99 -10.61 -22.00 2.68
CA ARG A 99 -11.96 -22.50 2.94
C ARG A 99 -12.98 -21.39 2.87
N PHE A 100 -14.02 -21.62 2.10
CA PHE A 100 -15.16 -20.72 2.00
C PHE A 100 -16.43 -21.50 1.70
N TYR A 101 -17.51 -21.16 2.38
CA TYR A 101 -18.81 -21.76 2.19
C TYR A 101 -19.88 -20.68 2.18
N SER A 102 -20.55 -20.54 1.06
CA SER A 102 -21.72 -19.69 0.90
C SER A 102 -22.72 -20.35 -0.02
N ASN A 103 -23.86 -19.70 -0.27
CA ASN A 103 -24.85 -20.20 -1.20
C ASN A 103 -24.35 -20.25 -2.65
N HIS A 104 -23.41 -19.37 -3.01
CA HIS A 104 -22.92 -19.22 -4.39
C HIS A 104 -21.53 -19.83 -4.60
N TYR A 105 -20.69 -19.85 -3.57
CA TYR A 105 -19.29 -20.26 -3.66
C TYR A 105 -18.94 -21.26 -2.57
N LYS A 106 -18.24 -22.32 -2.98
CA LYS A 106 -17.76 -23.34 -2.04
C LYS A 106 -16.39 -23.82 -2.50
N TRP A 107 -15.39 -23.72 -1.61
CA TRP A 107 -14.08 -24.33 -1.85
C TRP A 107 -13.42 -24.78 -0.56
N LYS A 108 -12.58 -25.80 -0.70
CA LYS A 108 -11.69 -26.32 0.32
C LYS A 108 -10.36 -26.64 -0.33
N ASN A 109 -9.40 -25.74 -0.19
CA ASN A 109 -8.07 -25.82 -0.76
C ASN A 109 -7.03 -26.15 0.30
N GLN A 110 -5.86 -26.61 -0.15
CA GLN A 110 -4.66 -26.79 0.65
C GLN A 110 -3.50 -26.12 -0.06
N PHE A 111 -3.50 -24.79 -0.07
CA PHE A 111 -2.45 -24.03 -0.72
C PHE A 111 -1.16 -24.05 0.11
N GLY A 112 -0.03 -24.08 -0.60
CA GLY A 112 1.28 -23.93 0.00
C GLY A 112 1.58 -22.48 0.41
N LEU A 113 2.68 -22.29 1.14
CA LEU A 113 3.11 -20.97 1.58
C LEU A 113 3.41 -20.04 0.39
N VAL A 114 2.92 -18.81 0.48
CA VAL A 114 3.30 -17.71 -0.42
C VAL A 114 4.68 -17.21 0.00
N ASN A 115 5.63 -17.20 -0.94
CA ASN A 115 6.99 -16.75 -0.70
C ASN A 115 7.18 -15.36 -1.31
N TYR A 116 7.56 -14.42 -0.48
CA TYR A 116 7.88 -13.05 -0.85
C TYR A 116 9.35 -12.76 -0.53
N LYS A 117 10.07 -12.22 -1.50
CA LYS A 117 11.43 -11.71 -1.31
C LYS A 117 11.50 -10.34 -1.95
N SER A 118 12.08 -9.38 -1.26
CA SER A 118 12.30 -8.05 -1.82
C SER A 118 13.68 -7.50 -1.48
N PHE A 119 14.16 -6.64 -2.35
CA PHE A 119 15.28 -5.75 -2.16
C PHE A 119 14.82 -4.34 -2.48
N ASP A 120 14.95 -3.43 -1.54
CA ASP A 120 14.63 -2.02 -1.70
C ASP A 120 15.91 -1.20 -1.49
N LEU A 121 16.18 -0.27 -2.40
CA LEU A 121 17.23 0.72 -2.29
C LEU A 121 16.59 2.10 -2.36
N THR A 122 16.80 2.91 -1.34
CA THR A 122 16.27 4.28 -1.26
C THR A 122 17.43 5.27 -1.16
N SER A 123 17.37 6.31 -1.97
CA SER A 123 18.27 7.45 -1.90
C SER A 123 17.48 8.72 -1.66
N SER A 124 17.78 9.45 -0.60
CA SER A 124 17.18 10.74 -0.28
C SER A 124 18.23 11.82 -0.40
N ILE A 125 17.92 12.87 -1.16
CA ILE A 125 18.85 13.96 -1.48
C ILE A 125 18.29 15.26 -0.92
N ILE A 126 19.18 16.11 -0.39
CA ILE A 126 18.88 17.46 0.10
C ILE A 126 17.67 17.42 1.05
N ASP A 127 17.84 16.80 2.24
CA ASP A 127 16.81 16.73 3.28
C ASP A 127 15.42 16.26 2.78
N SER A 128 15.44 15.28 1.84
CA SER A 128 14.25 14.67 1.26
C SER A 128 13.49 15.53 0.24
N ILE A 129 14.12 16.56 -0.35
CA ILE A 129 13.55 17.26 -1.51
C ILE A 129 13.34 16.29 -2.68
N LEU A 130 14.28 15.36 -2.86
CA LEU A 130 14.17 14.28 -3.85
C LEU A 130 14.43 12.93 -3.17
N VAL A 131 13.49 12.01 -3.30
CA VAL A 131 13.64 10.62 -2.88
C VAL A 131 13.47 9.72 -4.10
N ILE A 132 14.46 8.86 -4.31
CA ILE A 132 14.47 7.84 -5.36
C ILE A 132 14.47 6.49 -4.67
N LYS A 133 13.46 5.66 -4.96
CA LYS A 133 13.40 4.30 -4.45
C LYS A 133 13.34 3.32 -5.62
N TYR A 134 14.21 2.31 -5.58
CA TYR A 134 14.18 1.18 -6.49
C TYR A 134 13.88 -0.10 -5.71
N SER A 135 12.89 -0.85 -6.16
CA SER A 135 12.43 -2.07 -5.50
C SER A 135 12.42 -3.23 -6.49
N LEU A 136 13.02 -4.34 -6.06
CA LEU A 136 12.94 -5.64 -6.73
C LEU A 136 12.13 -6.58 -5.85
N THR A 137 11.08 -7.18 -6.37
CA THR A 137 10.24 -8.12 -5.62
C THR A 137 10.08 -9.40 -6.42
N ASN A 138 10.30 -10.54 -5.75
CA ASN A 138 10.01 -11.87 -6.28
C ASN A 138 8.93 -12.51 -5.41
N LEU A 139 7.80 -12.83 -6.04
CA LEU A 139 6.63 -13.42 -5.41
C LEU A 139 6.38 -14.81 -6.00
N LYS A 140 6.47 -15.87 -5.21
CA LYS A 140 6.17 -17.25 -5.61
C LYS A 140 4.97 -17.80 -4.88
N ASN A 141 4.25 -18.71 -5.51
CA ASN A 141 3.04 -19.32 -4.98
C ASN A 141 1.96 -18.28 -4.66
N HIS A 142 1.86 -17.23 -5.48
CA HIS A 142 0.86 -16.19 -5.31
C HIS A 142 -0.55 -16.77 -5.44
N ILE A 143 -1.44 -16.39 -4.52
CA ILE A 143 -2.83 -16.79 -4.58
C ILE A 143 -3.62 -15.66 -5.23
N TYR A 144 -4.44 -16.01 -6.19
CA TYR A 144 -5.30 -15.08 -6.92
C TYR A 144 -6.67 -15.74 -7.14
N PHE A 145 -7.69 -14.94 -7.38
CA PHE A 145 -9.00 -15.45 -7.76
C PHE A 145 -9.12 -15.43 -9.28
N ASP A 146 -9.42 -16.58 -9.84
CA ASP A 146 -9.52 -16.77 -11.27
C ASP A 146 -10.79 -16.16 -11.89
N TYR A 147 -11.04 -16.41 -13.16
CA TYR A 147 -12.21 -15.87 -13.88
C TYR A 147 -13.57 -16.36 -13.36
N SER A 148 -13.59 -17.41 -12.59
CA SER A 148 -14.77 -17.92 -11.89
C SER A 148 -14.88 -17.40 -10.45
N ALA A 149 -14.09 -16.41 -10.07
CA ALA A 149 -13.96 -15.89 -8.71
C ALA A 149 -13.59 -16.98 -7.67
N SER A 150 -12.86 -18.02 -8.12
CA SER A 150 -12.36 -19.11 -7.28
C SER A 150 -10.87 -18.94 -7.03
N PRO A 151 -10.37 -19.20 -5.80
CA PRO A 151 -8.96 -19.03 -5.49
C PRO A 151 -8.09 -20.10 -6.17
N LYS A 152 -6.97 -19.68 -6.73
CA LYS A 152 -5.94 -20.49 -7.36
C LYS A 152 -4.56 -20.08 -6.87
N GLN A 153 -3.62 -21.02 -6.87
CA GLN A 153 -2.24 -20.72 -6.54
C GLN A 153 -1.36 -20.79 -7.79
N PHE A 154 -0.65 -19.72 -8.05
CA PHE A 154 0.28 -19.60 -9.18
C PHE A 154 1.69 -19.98 -8.73
N SER A 155 2.19 -21.13 -9.16
CA SER A 155 3.47 -21.70 -8.72
C SER A 155 4.70 -20.97 -9.28
N ALA A 156 4.58 -20.35 -10.46
CA ALA A 156 5.70 -19.63 -11.05
C ALA A 156 5.98 -18.30 -10.32
N ALA A 157 7.18 -17.77 -10.51
CA ALA A 157 7.56 -16.49 -9.91
C ALA A 157 6.96 -15.32 -10.67
N ILE A 158 6.45 -14.35 -9.92
CA ILE A 158 6.10 -13.02 -10.40
C ILE A 158 7.22 -12.08 -9.96
N ASN A 159 7.93 -11.50 -10.92
CA ASN A 159 8.96 -10.50 -10.63
C ASN A 159 8.38 -9.11 -10.85
N ILE A 160 8.57 -8.24 -9.88
CA ILE A 160 8.09 -6.86 -9.90
C ILE A 160 9.30 -5.95 -9.71
N ASN A 161 9.59 -5.13 -10.72
CA ASN A 161 10.59 -4.07 -10.65
C ASN A 161 9.85 -2.75 -10.54
N ARG A 162 10.19 -1.92 -9.57
CA ARG A 162 9.52 -0.65 -9.34
C ARG A 162 10.53 0.46 -9.09
N LEU A 163 10.40 1.53 -9.85
CA LEU A 163 11.08 2.80 -9.61
C LEU A 163 10.07 3.81 -9.08
N THR A 164 10.37 4.41 -7.94
CA THR A 164 9.56 5.48 -7.35
C THR A 164 10.40 6.73 -7.23
N LEU A 165 9.88 7.84 -7.73
CA LEU A 165 10.44 9.17 -7.55
C LEU A 165 9.45 9.99 -6.73
N TYR A 166 9.92 10.65 -5.71
CA TYR A 166 9.13 11.56 -4.89
C TYR A 166 9.89 12.87 -4.78
N THR A 167 9.19 14.00 -4.98
CA THR A 167 9.74 15.33 -4.78
C THR A 167 8.87 16.15 -3.85
N ASN A 168 9.53 16.95 -3.00
CA ASN A 168 8.88 17.86 -2.08
C ASN A 168 9.64 19.19 -2.12
N ILE A 169 9.15 20.12 -2.92
CA ILE A 169 9.84 21.36 -3.26
C ILE A 169 9.07 22.53 -2.70
N GLN A 170 9.76 23.39 -1.95
CA GLN A 170 9.21 24.65 -1.49
C GLN A 170 9.97 25.80 -2.14
N VAL A 171 9.27 26.61 -2.94
CA VAL A 171 9.81 27.79 -3.59
C VAL A 171 8.96 29.00 -3.22
N LYS A 172 9.51 29.88 -2.38
CA LYS A 172 8.77 31.04 -1.85
C LYS A 172 7.44 30.60 -1.17
N LYS A 173 6.32 30.93 -1.78
CA LYS A 173 4.96 30.63 -1.31
C LYS A 173 4.35 29.38 -1.93
N PHE A 174 5.07 28.76 -2.85
CA PHE A 174 4.63 27.54 -3.51
C PHE A 174 5.22 26.32 -2.82
N HIS A 175 4.38 25.34 -2.55
CA HIS A 175 4.74 24.02 -2.10
C HIS A 175 4.26 23.00 -3.14
N ILE A 176 5.21 22.28 -3.74
CA ILE A 176 4.99 21.36 -4.85
C ILE A 176 5.45 19.97 -4.42
N THR A 177 4.52 19.03 -4.41
CA THR A 177 4.83 17.63 -4.17
C THR A 177 4.47 16.80 -5.38
N ASN A 178 5.39 15.95 -5.82
CA ASN A 178 5.14 15.04 -6.91
C ASN A 178 5.54 13.62 -6.52
N TYR A 179 4.83 12.64 -7.07
CA TYR A 179 5.28 11.26 -7.08
C TYR A 179 5.13 10.68 -8.47
N PHE A 180 6.05 9.83 -8.83
CA PHE A 180 6.05 9.06 -10.06
C PHE A 180 6.46 7.63 -9.72
N ILE A 181 5.68 6.65 -10.16
CA ILE A 181 5.96 5.23 -9.98
C ILE A 181 5.92 4.57 -11.35
N TYR A 182 7.01 3.91 -11.70
CA TYR A 182 7.08 3.01 -12.83
C TYR A 182 7.22 1.58 -12.36
N SER A 183 6.39 0.67 -12.89
CA SER A 183 6.41 -0.75 -12.52
C SER A 183 6.48 -1.63 -13.76
N SER A 184 7.42 -2.58 -13.76
CA SER A 184 7.51 -3.68 -14.72
C SER A 184 7.23 -5.00 -14.01
N ILE A 185 6.27 -5.76 -14.51
CA ILE A 185 5.76 -6.96 -13.86
C ILE A 185 5.75 -8.10 -14.86
N THR A 186 6.34 -9.25 -14.48
CA THR A 186 6.15 -10.49 -15.22
C THR A 186 4.80 -11.10 -14.86
N ASN A 187 4.15 -11.81 -15.80
CA ASN A 187 2.82 -12.41 -15.57
C ASN A 187 1.76 -11.39 -15.13
N ASN A 188 1.70 -10.27 -15.83
CA ASN A 188 0.74 -9.17 -15.57
C ASN A 188 -0.73 -9.57 -15.82
N ASP A 189 -0.99 -10.72 -16.43
CA ASP A 189 -2.33 -11.29 -16.58
C ASP A 189 -2.90 -11.75 -15.24
N ILE A 190 -2.03 -12.19 -14.33
CA ILE A 190 -2.39 -12.63 -12.98
C ILE A 190 -2.24 -11.52 -11.96
N TYR A 191 -1.10 -10.81 -11.98
CA TYR A 191 -0.83 -9.69 -11.07
C TYR A 191 -0.99 -8.37 -11.82
N ARG A 192 -2.20 -7.82 -11.79
CA ARG A 192 -2.63 -6.67 -12.58
C ARG A 192 -2.34 -5.36 -11.87
N PHE A 193 -1.54 -4.52 -12.50
CA PHE A 193 -1.16 -3.22 -11.94
C PHE A 193 -0.81 -2.22 -13.07
N PRO A 194 -1.11 -0.92 -12.92
CA PRO A 194 -0.71 0.08 -13.92
C PRO A 194 0.81 0.22 -14.00
N LYS A 195 1.34 0.33 -15.22
CA LYS A 195 2.79 0.52 -15.43
C LYS A 195 3.27 1.86 -14.89
N ILE A 196 2.45 2.89 -15.01
CA ILE A 196 2.78 4.25 -14.57
C ILE A 196 1.68 4.75 -13.64
N ILE A 197 2.11 5.29 -12.50
CA ILE A 197 1.29 6.06 -11.58
C ILE A 197 2.00 7.38 -11.36
N LEU A 198 1.28 8.47 -11.47
CA LEU A 198 1.83 9.79 -11.14
C LEU A 198 0.81 10.63 -10.38
N GLY A 199 1.31 11.49 -9.54
CA GLY A 199 0.53 12.51 -8.88
C GLY A 199 1.35 13.76 -8.65
N SER A 200 0.65 14.88 -8.66
CA SER A 200 1.22 16.19 -8.44
C SER A 200 0.27 17.01 -7.58
N ARG A 201 0.79 17.75 -6.65
CA ARG A 201 0.04 18.73 -5.88
C ARG A 201 0.83 20.05 -5.88
N VAL A 202 0.15 21.13 -6.21
CA VAL A 202 0.66 22.49 -6.14
C VAL A 202 -0.22 23.26 -5.16
N CYS A 203 0.39 23.76 -4.11
CA CYS A 203 -0.24 24.59 -3.08
C CYS A 203 0.46 25.95 -3.06
N TYR A 204 -0.32 27.02 -3.05
CA TYR A 204 0.18 28.38 -2.84
C TYR A 204 -0.30 28.87 -1.49
N THR A 205 0.58 29.35 -0.62
CA THR A 205 0.22 29.83 0.72
C THR A 205 0.51 31.31 0.86
N GLN A 206 -0.52 32.10 1.17
CA GLN A 206 -0.42 33.52 1.49
C GLN A 206 -0.76 33.76 2.94
N TYR A 207 0.11 34.49 3.64
CA TYR A 207 -0.09 34.87 5.04
C TYR A 207 -0.65 36.29 5.16
N PHE A 208 -1.55 36.49 6.10
CA PHE A 208 -2.19 37.75 6.43
C PHE A 208 -2.15 38.01 7.95
N LYS A 209 -2.38 39.25 8.34
CA LYS A 209 -2.46 39.67 9.75
C LYS A 209 -1.27 39.19 10.60
N ASN A 210 -0.04 39.49 10.17
CA ASN A 210 1.18 39.07 10.86
C ASN A 210 1.24 37.55 11.07
N ASN A 211 0.95 36.78 10.04
CA ASN A 211 0.96 35.31 10.00
C ASN A 211 -0.14 34.63 10.85
N LYS A 212 -1.14 35.37 11.31
CA LYS A 212 -2.28 34.79 12.08
C LYS A 212 -3.28 34.04 11.17
N ILE A 213 -3.34 34.40 9.89
CA ILE A 213 -4.21 33.76 8.90
C ILE A 213 -3.35 33.31 7.74
N ALA A 214 -3.47 32.04 7.37
CA ALA A 214 -2.90 31.48 6.14
C ALA A 214 -4.01 31.05 5.20
N VAL A 215 -3.90 31.42 3.94
CA VAL A 215 -4.81 31.05 2.86
C VAL A 215 -4.07 30.25 1.84
N SER A 216 -4.55 29.05 1.53
CA SER A 216 -3.84 28.07 0.73
C SER A 216 -4.73 27.43 -0.34
N PRO A 217 -4.90 28.06 -1.53
CA PRO A 217 -5.45 27.36 -2.69
C PRO A 217 -4.50 26.25 -3.13
N GLN A 218 -5.05 25.10 -3.48
CA GLN A 218 -4.29 23.96 -3.99
C GLN A 218 -5.01 23.22 -5.10
N ILE A 219 -4.23 22.69 -6.02
CA ILE A 219 -4.69 21.80 -7.08
C ILE A 219 -3.88 20.52 -7.04
N SER A 220 -4.54 19.39 -7.24
CA SER A 220 -3.87 18.10 -7.35
C SER A 220 -4.29 17.36 -8.60
N LEU A 221 -3.37 16.55 -9.09
CA LEU A 221 -3.52 15.64 -10.22
C LEU A 221 -3.14 14.24 -9.77
N ASN A 222 -3.97 13.25 -10.11
CA ASN A 222 -3.66 11.83 -9.98
C ASN A 222 -3.93 11.13 -11.32
N TYR A 223 -2.99 10.31 -11.76
CA TYR A 223 -3.08 9.59 -13.02
C TYR A 223 -2.54 8.18 -12.90
N LEU A 224 -3.24 7.25 -13.52
CA LEU A 224 -2.84 5.85 -13.72
C LEU A 224 -2.80 5.56 -15.21
N SER A 225 -1.72 4.94 -15.69
CA SER A 225 -1.70 4.44 -17.07
C SER A 225 -2.74 3.33 -17.27
N SER A 226 -3.13 3.11 -18.51
CA SER A 226 -4.09 2.06 -18.85
C SER A 226 -3.60 0.68 -18.41
N PHE A 227 -4.46 -0.10 -17.74
CA PHE A 227 -4.18 -1.46 -17.29
C PHE A 227 -5.47 -2.29 -17.26
N GLN A 228 -5.32 -3.62 -17.30
CA GLN A 228 -6.43 -4.54 -17.06
C GLN A 228 -6.69 -4.60 -15.56
N SER A 229 -7.86 -4.17 -15.09
CA SER A 229 -8.20 -4.21 -13.67
C SER A 229 -8.81 -5.55 -13.26
N TYR A 230 -8.87 -5.78 -11.95
CA TYR A 230 -9.68 -6.84 -11.38
C TYR A 230 -11.16 -6.43 -11.36
N SER A 231 -12.04 -7.43 -11.25
CA SER A 231 -13.44 -7.23 -10.87
C SER A 231 -13.62 -7.57 -9.39
N TYR A 232 -14.68 -7.08 -8.78
CA TYR A 232 -14.99 -7.37 -7.38
C TYR A 232 -16.19 -8.30 -7.28
N GLU A 233 -16.09 -9.34 -6.44
CA GLU A 233 -17.15 -10.29 -6.13
C GLU A 233 -17.66 -10.06 -4.71
N PRO A 234 -18.83 -9.45 -4.54
CA PRO A 234 -19.37 -9.13 -3.20
C PRO A 234 -19.64 -10.35 -2.31
N ALA A 235 -20.04 -11.49 -2.92
CA ALA A 235 -20.37 -12.68 -2.15
C ALA A 235 -19.18 -13.31 -1.43
N SER A 236 -17.98 -13.19 -2.00
CA SER A 236 -16.74 -13.67 -1.39
C SER A 236 -15.87 -12.52 -0.82
N GLY A 237 -16.22 -11.26 -1.11
CA GLY A 237 -15.43 -10.10 -0.73
C GLY A 237 -14.08 -10.02 -1.43
N SER A 238 -13.92 -10.66 -2.61
CA SER A 238 -12.64 -10.86 -3.26
C SER A 238 -12.55 -10.14 -4.60
N PHE A 239 -11.33 -9.71 -4.94
CA PHE A 239 -11.01 -9.23 -6.29
C PHE A 239 -10.58 -10.41 -7.15
N TYR A 240 -11.15 -10.54 -8.35
CA TYR A 240 -10.92 -11.68 -9.24
C TYR A 240 -10.58 -11.23 -10.67
N LEU A 241 -9.98 -12.14 -11.44
CA LEU A 241 -9.67 -11.90 -12.84
C LEU A 241 -10.95 -11.86 -13.67
N LYS A 242 -11.09 -10.84 -14.50
CA LYS A 242 -12.17 -10.74 -15.47
C LYS A 242 -11.65 -10.09 -16.74
N ASP A 243 -11.88 -10.73 -17.88
CA ASP A 243 -11.49 -10.21 -19.18
C ASP A 243 -12.73 -9.70 -19.97
N GLY A 244 -12.47 -9.10 -21.14
CA GLY A 244 -13.53 -8.62 -22.03
C GLY A 244 -14.08 -7.23 -21.71
N TYR A 245 -13.56 -6.56 -20.67
CA TYR A 245 -13.93 -5.20 -20.33
C TYR A 245 -12.89 -4.19 -20.81
N LYS A 246 -13.32 -2.93 -20.96
CA LYS A 246 -12.41 -1.82 -21.25
C LYS A 246 -11.34 -1.76 -20.16
N LYS A 247 -10.10 -1.45 -20.56
CA LYS A 247 -9.00 -1.20 -19.64
C LYS A 247 -9.35 -0.04 -18.72
N SER A 248 -8.94 -0.15 -17.47
CA SER A 248 -9.03 0.90 -16.46
C SER A 248 -7.86 1.88 -16.56
N GLY A 249 -7.99 3.03 -15.94
CA GLY A 249 -6.97 4.07 -15.97
C GLY A 249 -7.00 4.91 -17.25
N ASN A 250 -5.86 5.52 -17.59
CA ASN A 250 -5.68 6.47 -18.70
C ASN A 250 -6.61 7.70 -18.62
N TYR A 251 -6.89 8.11 -17.38
CA TYR A 251 -7.72 9.26 -17.09
C TYR A 251 -7.09 10.05 -15.93
N PRO A 252 -6.83 11.37 -16.13
CA PRO A 252 -6.32 12.21 -15.05
C PRO A 252 -7.47 12.69 -14.17
N PHE A 253 -7.31 12.55 -12.85
CA PHE A 253 -8.21 13.13 -11.86
C PHE A 253 -7.63 14.42 -11.35
N PHE A 254 -8.38 15.50 -11.47
CA PHE A 254 -8.03 16.79 -10.90
C PHE A 254 -8.95 17.12 -9.73
N ASP A 255 -8.33 17.53 -8.62
CA ASP A 255 -9.03 18.02 -7.44
C ASP A 255 -8.55 19.43 -7.14
N PHE A 256 -9.44 20.25 -6.60
CA PHE A 256 -9.12 21.60 -6.14
C PHE A 256 -9.63 21.78 -4.72
N SER A 257 -8.85 22.45 -3.89
CA SER A 257 -9.34 22.91 -2.59
C SER A 257 -8.76 24.27 -2.21
N PHE A 258 -9.43 24.89 -1.26
CA PHE A 258 -9.10 26.18 -0.71
C PHE A 258 -9.13 26.06 0.82
N GLU A 259 -7.97 26.17 1.43
CA GLU A 259 -7.80 26.08 2.87
C GLU A 259 -7.57 27.45 3.50
N VAL A 260 -8.23 27.73 4.61
CA VAL A 260 -7.99 28.87 5.47
C VAL A 260 -7.63 28.37 6.86
N LYS A 261 -6.41 28.65 7.28
CA LYS A 261 -5.92 28.35 8.63
C LYS A 261 -5.91 29.60 9.48
N MET A 262 -6.56 29.55 10.64
CA MET A 262 -6.66 30.63 11.61
C MET A 262 -6.38 30.08 13.01
N SER A 263 -5.31 30.53 13.68
CA SER A 263 -4.99 30.07 15.03
C SER A 263 -5.26 28.57 15.25
N ASN A 264 -6.37 28.24 15.91
CA ASN A 264 -6.75 26.87 16.29
C ASN A 264 -7.71 26.19 15.29
N ALA A 265 -8.13 26.90 14.22
CA ALA A 265 -9.10 26.40 13.26
C ALA A 265 -8.52 26.30 11.85
N VAL A 266 -8.84 25.21 11.15
CA VAL A 266 -8.61 25.06 9.72
C VAL A 266 -9.95 24.78 9.06
N ILE A 267 -10.28 25.60 8.07
CA ILE A 267 -11.48 25.44 7.25
C ILE A 267 -11.01 25.16 5.82
N GLU A 268 -11.47 24.07 5.25
CA GLU A 268 -11.16 23.69 3.88
C GLU A 268 -12.45 23.45 3.12
N ILE A 269 -12.60 24.09 1.97
CA ILE A 269 -13.63 23.80 0.99
C ILE A 269 -12.95 23.20 -0.23
N GLY A 270 -13.47 22.10 -0.75
CA GLY A 270 -12.87 21.43 -1.90
C GLY A 270 -13.88 20.83 -2.86
N CYS A 271 -13.38 20.56 -4.05
CA CYS A 271 -14.09 19.87 -5.10
C CYS A 271 -13.19 18.77 -5.67
N ASN A 272 -13.58 17.53 -5.44
CA ASN A 272 -12.90 16.38 -6.04
C ASN A 272 -13.43 16.15 -7.45
N HIS A 273 -12.57 15.62 -8.33
CA HIS A 273 -12.89 15.26 -9.70
C HIS A 273 -13.52 16.43 -10.50
N ILE A 274 -12.86 17.60 -10.44
CA ILE A 274 -13.38 18.83 -11.09
C ILE A 274 -13.53 18.68 -12.61
N ASN A 275 -12.70 17.83 -13.23
CA ASN A 275 -12.71 17.55 -14.67
C ASN A 275 -13.72 16.47 -15.09
N LYS A 276 -14.61 16.01 -14.20
CA LYS A 276 -15.66 15.06 -14.58
C LYS A 276 -16.47 15.55 -15.76
N GLY A 277 -16.59 14.70 -16.80
CA GLY A 277 -17.36 14.96 -17.99
C GLY A 277 -16.63 15.73 -19.10
N LEU A 278 -15.40 16.21 -18.86
CA LEU A 278 -14.62 16.91 -19.90
C LEU A 278 -13.98 15.96 -20.93
N SER A 279 -13.63 14.73 -20.53
CA SER A 279 -12.92 13.75 -21.36
C SER A 279 -13.60 12.37 -21.43
N GLY A 280 -14.92 12.33 -21.37
CA GLY A 280 -15.70 11.09 -21.38
C GLY A 280 -16.02 10.57 -19.98
N ARG A 281 -16.54 9.33 -19.88
CA ARG A 281 -17.00 8.72 -18.64
C ARG A 281 -16.26 7.41 -18.28
N ASN A 282 -15.07 7.18 -18.83
CA ASN A 282 -14.30 5.95 -18.65
C ASN A 282 -13.32 6.02 -17.47
N TYR A 283 -13.77 6.41 -16.31
CA TYR A 283 -12.96 6.53 -15.10
C TYR A 283 -13.23 5.39 -14.12
N PHE A 284 -12.94 4.17 -14.56
CA PHE A 284 -13.04 2.98 -13.71
C PHE A 284 -11.67 2.62 -13.16
N LEU A 285 -11.59 2.32 -11.87
CA LEU A 285 -10.40 1.71 -11.24
C LEU A 285 -10.59 0.20 -11.09
N THR A 286 -11.82 -0.24 -10.92
CA THR A 286 -12.23 -1.64 -10.86
C THR A 286 -13.32 -1.87 -11.88
N THR A 287 -13.28 -2.98 -12.59
CA THR A 287 -14.29 -3.31 -13.60
C THR A 287 -15.70 -3.26 -12.99
N SER A 288 -16.62 -2.61 -13.67
CA SER A 288 -18.02 -2.43 -13.25
C SER A 288 -18.26 -1.50 -12.04
N TYR A 289 -17.20 -0.94 -11.45
CA TYR A 289 -17.31 0.01 -10.35
C TYR A 289 -16.70 1.36 -10.77
N PRO A 290 -17.52 2.36 -11.10
CA PRO A 290 -17.02 3.69 -11.44
C PRO A 290 -16.38 4.34 -10.21
N THR A 291 -15.39 5.17 -10.45
CA THR A 291 -14.85 6.04 -9.39
C THR A 291 -15.89 7.06 -8.93
N PRO A 292 -15.71 7.62 -7.72
CA PRO A 292 -16.62 8.64 -7.22
C PRO A 292 -16.84 9.79 -8.22
N GLU A 293 -18.06 10.26 -8.26
CA GLU A 293 -18.49 11.41 -9.02
C GLU A 293 -17.83 12.69 -8.50
N ARG A 294 -18.03 13.82 -9.19
CA ARG A 294 -17.66 15.12 -8.66
C ARG A 294 -18.34 15.34 -7.31
N SER A 295 -17.58 15.67 -6.30
CA SER A 295 -18.07 15.93 -4.95
C SER A 295 -17.50 17.23 -4.42
N ILE A 296 -18.36 18.02 -3.79
CA ILE A 296 -17.96 19.22 -3.05
C ILE A 296 -18.00 18.88 -1.57
N TYR A 297 -17.00 19.29 -0.83
CA TYR A 297 -16.91 19.06 0.61
C TYR A 297 -16.50 20.32 1.38
N LEU A 298 -16.93 20.37 2.63
CA LEU A 298 -16.47 21.32 3.65
C LEU A 298 -15.87 20.52 4.79
N LYS A 299 -14.65 20.85 5.18
CA LYS A 299 -13.95 20.25 6.31
C LYS A 299 -13.58 21.35 7.30
N VAL A 300 -13.90 21.12 8.57
CA VAL A 300 -13.53 22.02 9.67
C VAL A 300 -12.74 21.18 10.68
N ILE A 301 -11.53 21.62 10.98
CA ILE A 301 -10.69 21.05 12.04
C ILE A 301 -10.52 22.13 13.10
N TRP A 302 -10.91 21.82 14.31
CA TRP A 302 -10.76 22.71 15.46
C TRP A 302 -9.91 22.03 16.53
N SER A 303 -8.78 22.65 16.88
CA SER A 303 -7.96 22.18 17.99
C SER A 303 -8.52 22.73 19.30
N LEU A 304 -9.01 21.86 20.17
CA LEU A 304 -9.59 22.23 21.47
C LEU A 304 -8.52 22.41 22.57
N VAL A 305 -7.28 22.07 22.27
CA VAL A 305 -6.16 22.19 23.23
C VAL A 305 -5.07 23.05 22.59
N ASN A 306 -4.61 24.03 23.34
CA ASN A 306 -3.45 24.87 22.99
C ASN A 306 -2.16 24.23 23.46
#